data_7ed408ff42e1dd540254c585cffed152
#
_entry.id   7ed408ff42e1dd540254c585cffed152
#
_cell.length_a   1.000
_cell.length_b   1.000
_cell.length_c   1.000
_cell.angle_alpha   90.00
_cell.angle_beta   90.00
_cell.angle_gamma   90.00
#
_symmetry.space_group_name_H-M   'P 1'
#
loop_
_entity.id
_entity.type
_entity.pdbx_description
1 polymer ?
#
loop_
_entity_poly.entity_id
_entity_poly.type
_entity_poly.pdbx_seq_one_letter_code
_entity_poly.pdbx_strand_id
1 'polypeptide(L)'
;YLFDTEIIDGISNVAVLKTFKKHDIIIDIGQDLSFIPLLINGNIKVLREDSNGDELLLYVLEAGDTCAMSLTCCMAKSVSKIRALADVDVTVIMIPIANMKLWFNTNESWRNFILQSYQVRFDEMLETIDTLAFMKMDERLYKYLIDHVKLSASTTLEITHQEIAFKTT
;
A
#
# COMPACT_ATOMS: atom_id res chain seq x y z
N TYR A 1 -2.30 -5.14 20.96
CA TYR A 1 -2.42 -6.15 19.88
C TYR A 1 -3.33 -5.58 18.79
N LEU A 2 -2.98 -5.81 17.54
CA LEU A 2 -3.75 -5.34 16.38
C LEU A 2 -5.10 -6.06 16.27
N PHE A 3 -5.14 -7.33 16.66
CA PHE A 3 -6.31 -8.21 16.59
C PHE A 3 -6.59 -8.88 17.93
N ASP A 4 -7.85 -9.27 18.13
CA ASP A 4 -8.25 -10.16 19.21
C ASP A 4 -7.78 -11.62 18.97
N THR A 5 -7.90 -12.45 20.00
CA THR A 5 -7.43 -13.85 19.96
C THR A 5 -8.17 -14.66 18.90
N GLU A 6 -9.47 -14.40 18.68
CA GLU A 6 -10.28 -15.10 17.69
C GLU A 6 -9.74 -14.89 16.26
N ILE A 7 -9.37 -13.65 15.90
CA ILE A 7 -8.80 -13.33 14.60
C ILE A 7 -7.38 -13.89 14.48
N ILE A 8 -6.56 -13.83 15.52
CA ILE A 8 -5.21 -14.41 15.51
C ILE A 8 -5.28 -15.92 15.23
N ASP A 9 -6.13 -16.64 15.93
CA ASP A 9 -6.36 -18.08 15.74
C ASP A 9 -6.94 -18.36 14.35
N GLY A 10 -7.89 -17.54 13.90
CA GLY A 10 -8.48 -17.63 12.56
C GLY A 10 -7.43 -17.47 11.46
N ILE A 11 -6.58 -16.45 11.54
CA ILE A 11 -5.47 -16.23 10.59
C ILE A 11 -4.52 -17.42 10.61
N SER A 12 -4.12 -17.89 11.78
CA SER A 12 -3.17 -19.01 11.95
C SER A 12 -3.66 -20.31 11.30
N ASN A 13 -4.98 -20.52 11.26
CA ASN A 13 -5.60 -21.73 10.71
C ASN A 13 -5.74 -21.72 9.18
N VAL A 14 -5.88 -20.54 8.55
CA VAL A 14 -6.25 -20.45 7.13
C VAL A 14 -5.25 -19.72 6.24
N ALA A 15 -4.40 -18.92 6.83
CA ALA A 15 -3.49 -18.07 6.07
C ALA A 15 -2.21 -18.82 5.68
N VAL A 16 -1.59 -18.36 4.60
CA VAL A 16 -0.32 -18.88 4.11
C VAL A 16 0.75 -17.80 4.22
N LEU A 17 1.85 -18.13 4.86
CA LEU A 17 3.03 -17.25 4.90
C LEU A 17 3.76 -17.34 3.57
N LYS A 18 4.06 -16.20 2.95
CA LYS A 18 4.84 -16.10 1.72
C LYS A 18 5.96 -15.09 1.87
N THR A 19 7.09 -15.36 1.22
CA THR A 19 8.19 -14.43 1.06
C THR A 19 8.35 -14.07 -0.40
N PHE A 20 8.68 -12.80 -0.65
CA PHE A 20 8.98 -12.29 -1.98
C PHE A 20 10.31 -11.56 -1.93
N LYS A 21 11.08 -11.66 -3.01
CA LYS A 21 12.35 -10.95 -3.16
C LYS A 21 12.09 -9.53 -3.61
N LYS A 22 13.07 -8.68 -3.37
CA LYS A 22 13.07 -7.31 -3.92
C LYS A 22 12.73 -7.34 -5.41
N HIS A 23 11.81 -6.50 -5.84
CA HIS A 23 11.25 -6.36 -7.18
C HIS A 23 10.30 -7.49 -7.64
N ASP A 24 9.95 -8.44 -6.78
CA ASP A 24 8.89 -9.40 -7.10
C ASP A 24 7.53 -8.69 -7.11
N ILE A 25 6.69 -9.07 -8.08
CA ILE A 25 5.31 -8.62 -8.16
C ILE A 25 4.46 -9.52 -7.24
N ILE A 26 3.80 -8.92 -6.26
CA ILE A 26 2.91 -9.59 -5.30
C ILE A 26 1.48 -9.64 -5.83
N ILE A 27 1.05 -8.52 -6.44
CA ILE A 27 -0.25 -8.35 -7.10
C ILE A 27 0.01 -7.58 -8.39
N ASP A 28 -0.59 -8.01 -9.50
CA ASP A 28 -0.48 -7.31 -10.77
C ASP A 28 -1.82 -6.73 -11.25
N ILE A 29 -1.75 -5.73 -12.11
CA ILE A 29 -2.90 -5.11 -12.76
C ILE A 29 -3.63 -6.16 -13.59
N GLY A 30 -4.97 -6.17 -13.51
CA GLY A 30 -5.81 -7.14 -14.21
C GLY A 30 -5.90 -8.51 -13.55
N GLN A 31 -5.16 -8.76 -12.45
CA GLN A 31 -5.19 -10.01 -11.73
C GLN A 31 -6.49 -10.17 -10.93
N ASP A 32 -7.09 -11.37 -11.00
CA ASP A 32 -8.13 -11.79 -10.05
C ASP A 32 -7.50 -12.11 -8.71
N LEU A 33 -8.02 -11.49 -7.64
CA LEU A 33 -7.49 -11.67 -6.31
C LEU A 33 -8.26 -12.75 -5.55
N SER A 34 -7.54 -13.74 -5.05
CA SER A 34 -8.06 -14.80 -4.18
C SER A 34 -7.60 -14.66 -2.73
N PHE A 35 -6.60 -13.81 -2.49
CA PHE A 35 -5.98 -13.57 -1.20
C PHE A 35 -5.72 -12.09 -1.00
N ILE A 36 -5.63 -11.69 0.26
CA ILE A 36 -5.24 -10.37 0.68
C ILE A 36 -3.91 -10.47 1.45
N PRO A 37 -2.89 -9.68 1.08
CA PRO A 37 -1.63 -9.64 1.81
C PRO A 37 -1.76 -8.82 3.09
N LEU A 38 -1.30 -9.35 4.22
CA LEU A 38 -1.00 -8.62 5.44
C LEU A 38 0.53 -8.61 5.60
N LEU A 39 1.14 -7.45 5.57
CA LEU A 39 2.59 -7.32 5.57
C LEU A 39 3.15 -7.52 6.98
N ILE A 40 4.11 -8.44 7.12
CA ILE A 40 4.78 -8.75 8.38
C ILE A 40 6.14 -8.06 8.47
N ASN A 41 6.88 -8.03 7.35
CA ASN A 41 8.21 -7.44 7.32
C ASN A 41 8.55 -6.93 5.92
N GLY A 42 9.32 -5.85 5.85
CA GLY A 42 9.72 -5.18 4.62
C GLY A 42 8.74 -4.10 4.19
N ASN A 43 8.83 -3.65 2.94
CA ASN A 43 8.00 -2.58 2.38
C ASN A 43 7.49 -2.99 0.99
N ILE A 44 6.24 -2.63 0.70
CA ILE A 44 5.59 -2.90 -0.59
C ILE A 44 5.15 -1.57 -1.21
N LYS A 45 5.61 -1.28 -2.42
CA LYS A 45 5.13 -0.16 -3.23
C LYS A 45 3.82 -0.53 -3.91
N VAL A 46 2.82 0.33 -3.77
CA VAL A 46 1.56 0.20 -4.49
C VAL A 46 1.53 1.24 -5.60
N LEU A 47 1.49 0.74 -6.82
CA LEU A 47 1.62 1.52 -8.05
C LEU A 47 0.32 1.46 -8.84
N ARG A 48 0.05 2.52 -9.57
CA ARG A 48 -0.99 2.59 -10.60
C ARG A 48 -0.34 2.92 -11.94
N GLU A 49 -0.79 2.29 -12.99
CA GLU A 49 -0.37 2.55 -14.36
C GLU A 49 -1.43 3.40 -15.08
N ASP A 50 -1.00 4.37 -15.83
CA ASP A 50 -1.86 5.18 -16.69
C ASP A 50 -2.07 4.51 -18.06
N SER A 51 -2.79 5.20 -18.98
CA SER A 51 -3.05 4.69 -20.34
C SER A 51 -1.81 4.61 -21.23
N ASN A 52 -0.71 5.24 -20.86
CA ASN A 52 0.56 5.25 -21.61
C ASN A 52 1.55 4.23 -21.07
N GLY A 53 1.25 3.60 -19.94
CA GLY A 53 2.13 2.67 -19.25
C GLY A 53 3.05 3.34 -18.22
N ASP A 54 2.84 4.63 -17.91
CA ASP A 54 3.59 5.32 -16.88
C ASP A 54 3.09 4.93 -15.48
N GLU A 55 4.02 4.57 -14.59
CA GLU A 55 3.69 4.13 -13.24
C GLU A 55 3.71 5.29 -12.25
N LEU A 56 2.63 5.43 -11.49
CA LEU A 56 2.50 6.37 -10.37
C LEU A 56 2.54 5.60 -9.06
N LEU A 57 3.45 5.97 -8.16
CA LEU A 57 3.45 5.48 -6.79
C LEU A 57 2.27 6.10 -6.03
N LEU A 58 1.33 5.25 -5.58
CA LEU A 58 0.20 5.72 -4.78
C LEU A 58 0.57 5.82 -3.30
N TYR A 59 1.17 4.76 -2.74
CA TYR A 59 1.62 4.68 -1.35
C TYR A 59 2.57 3.50 -1.13
N VAL A 60 3.18 3.46 0.03
CA VAL A 60 4.01 2.35 0.50
C VAL A 60 3.30 1.68 1.67
N LEU A 61 3.27 0.34 1.67
CA LEU A 61 2.82 -0.45 2.80
C LEU A 61 4.01 -0.78 3.69
N GLU A 62 3.79 -0.68 5.00
CA GLU A 62 4.74 -1.04 6.05
C GLU A 62 4.25 -2.24 6.86
N ALA A 63 5.11 -2.78 7.73
CA ALA A 63 4.75 -3.92 8.57
C ALA A 63 3.50 -3.60 9.43
N GLY A 64 2.51 -4.48 9.38
CA GLY A 64 1.19 -4.31 9.98
C GLY A 64 0.11 -3.84 9.01
N ASP A 65 0.48 -3.35 7.82
CA ASP A 65 -0.48 -2.87 6.82
C ASP A 65 -1.06 -3.98 5.96
N THR A 66 -2.23 -3.69 5.41
CA THR A 66 -2.84 -4.45 4.30
C THR A 66 -3.16 -3.52 3.13
N CYS A 67 -3.30 -4.09 1.94
CA CYS A 67 -3.58 -3.31 0.74
C CYS A 67 -5.08 -2.97 0.62
N ALA A 68 -5.47 -1.74 0.98
CA ALA A 68 -6.85 -1.26 0.90
C ALA A 68 -7.45 -1.39 -0.51
N MET A 69 -6.67 -1.14 -1.57
CA MET A 69 -7.14 -1.30 -2.96
C MET A 69 -7.46 -2.76 -3.29
N SER A 70 -6.65 -3.71 -2.80
CA SER A 70 -6.93 -5.14 -2.96
C SER A 70 -8.21 -5.54 -2.23
N LEU A 71 -8.45 -5.01 -1.04
CA LEU A 71 -9.69 -5.22 -0.30
C LEU A 71 -10.91 -4.77 -1.12
N THR A 72 -10.85 -3.58 -1.73
CA THR A 72 -11.93 -3.06 -2.58
C THR A 72 -12.21 -3.97 -3.78
N CYS A 73 -11.17 -4.39 -4.50
CA CYS A 73 -11.29 -5.29 -5.64
C CYS A 73 -11.93 -6.63 -5.23
N CYS A 74 -11.50 -7.19 -4.11
CA CYS A 74 -12.04 -8.44 -3.56
C CYS A 74 -13.51 -8.33 -3.16
N MET A 75 -13.92 -7.22 -2.55
CA MET A 75 -15.32 -6.99 -2.16
C MET A 75 -16.21 -6.80 -3.39
N ALA A 76 -15.75 -6.06 -4.39
CA ALA A 76 -16.48 -5.75 -5.62
C ALA A 76 -16.44 -6.87 -6.67
N LYS A 77 -15.69 -7.96 -6.42
CA LYS A 77 -15.43 -9.04 -7.42
C LYS A 77 -14.87 -8.46 -8.73
N SER A 78 -13.94 -7.55 -8.62
CA SER A 78 -13.25 -6.91 -9.75
C SER A 78 -11.77 -7.27 -9.76
N VAL A 79 -11.16 -7.19 -10.92
CA VAL A 79 -9.71 -7.36 -11.09
C VAL A 79 -8.93 -6.24 -10.43
N SER A 80 -7.66 -6.48 -10.10
CA SER A 80 -6.78 -5.47 -9.53
C SER A 80 -6.57 -4.31 -10.49
N LYS A 81 -6.63 -3.09 -9.96
CA LYS A 81 -6.33 -1.84 -10.68
C LYS A 81 -4.95 -1.28 -10.31
N ILE A 82 -4.22 -2.01 -9.48
CA ILE A 82 -2.90 -1.60 -8.97
C ILE A 82 -1.89 -2.73 -9.11
N ARG A 83 -0.62 -2.37 -9.13
CA ARG A 83 0.50 -3.29 -8.97
C ARG A 83 1.08 -3.13 -7.56
N ALA A 84 1.30 -4.25 -6.86
CA ALA A 84 2.01 -4.27 -5.59
C ALA A 84 3.38 -4.92 -5.81
N LEU A 85 4.45 -4.15 -5.57
CA LEU A 85 5.83 -4.52 -5.85
C LEU A 85 6.63 -4.54 -4.54
N ALA A 86 7.39 -5.59 -4.29
CA ALA A 86 8.30 -5.67 -3.15
C ALA A 86 9.47 -4.67 -3.33
N ASP A 87 9.59 -3.67 -2.45
CA ASP A 87 10.68 -2.68 -2.50
C ASP A 87 11.98 -3.23 -1.89
N VAL A 88 11.85 -4.15 -0.96
CA VAL A 88 12.91 -4.96 -0.34
C VAL A 88 12.41 -6.41 -0.25
N ASP A 89 13.21 -7.32 0.30
CA ASP A 89 12.70 -8.67 0.63
C ASP A 89 11.56 -8.54 1.65
N VAL A 90 10.40 -9.12 1.36
CA VAL A 90 9.19 -9.00 2.18
C VAL A 90 8.67 -10.35 2.64
N THR A 91 8.03 -10.33 3.80
CA THR A 91 7.25 -11.46 4.32
C THR A 91 5.81 -11.01 4.52
N VAL A 92 4.87 -11.76 3.92
CA VAL A 92 3.43 -11.46 3.97
C VAL A 92 2.63 -12.68 4.41
N ILE A 93 1.54 -12.44 5.12
CA ILE A 93 0.50 -13.42 5.39
C ILE A 93 -0.58 -13.25 4.32
N MET A 94 -0.84 -14.28 3.54
CA MET A 94 -1.85 -14.30 2.49
C MET A 94 -3.17 -14.84 3.08
N ILE A 95 -4.15 -13.97 3.29
CA ILE A 95 -5.45 -14.30 3.89
C ILE A 95 -6.47 -14.57 2.78
N PRO A 96 -7.16 -15.73 2.79
CA PRO A 96 -8.20 -16.02 1.78
C PRO A 96 -9.35 -15.02 1.86
N ILE A 97 -9.85 -14.56 0.70
CA ILE A 97 -10.94 -13.57 0.60
C ILE A 97 -12.21 -14.04 1.33
N ALA A 98 -12.52 -15.34 1.28
CA ALA A 98 -13.70 -15.87 1.95
C ALA A 98 -13.66 -15.62 3.47
N ASN A 99 -12.50 -15.83 4.09
CA ASN A 99 -12.29 -15.60 5.52
C ASN A 99 -12.31 -14.09 5.85
N MET A 100 -11.68 -13.27 5.02
CA MET A 100 -11.75 -11.82 5.17
C MET A 100 -13.19 -11.30 5.18
N LYS A 101 -14.03 -11.75 4.23
CA LYS A 101 -15.44 -11.37 4.15
C LYS A 101 -16.24 -11.87 5.37
N LEU A 102 -15.97 -13.10 5.82
CA LEU A 102 -16.61 -13.65 7.02
C LEU A 102 -16.27 -12.78 8.22
N TRP A 103 -15.00 -12.55 8.50
CA TRP A 103 -14.55 -11.77 9.66
C TRP A 103 -14.99 -10.31 9.62
N PHE A 104 -15.05 -9.70 8.43
CA PHE A 104 -15.58 -8.34 8.29
C PHE A 104 -17.04 -8.23 8.80
N ASN A 105 -17.85 -9.26 8.61
CA ASN A 105 -19.23 -9.28 9.05
C ASN A 105 -19.40 -9.71 10.52
N THR A 106 -18.51 -10.56 11.04
CA THR A 106 -18.70 -11.23 12.34
C THR A 106 -17.79 -10.72 13.44
N ASN A 107 -16.64 -10.11 13.11
CA ASN A 107 -15.64 -9.72 14.12
C ASN A 107 -15.36 -8.22 14.07
N GLU A 108 -15.47 -7.57 15.23
CA GLU A 108 -15.30 -6.11 15.35
C GLU A 108 -13.83 -5.67 15.20
N SER A 109 -12.87 -6.41 15.76
CA SER A 109 -11.47 -6.01 15.69
C SER A 109 -10.95 -6.07 14.24
N TRP A 110 -11.36 -7.10 13.49
CA TRP A 110 -11.04 -7.20 12.05
C TRP A 110 -11.69 -6.06 11.25
N ARG A 111 -12.96 -5.78 11.49
CA ARG A 111 -13.67 -4.68 10.81
C ARG A 111 -13.01 -3.33 11.07
N ASN A 112 -12.63 -3.06 12.33
CA ASN A 112 -11.95 -1.82 12.70
C ASN A 112 -10.59 -1.70 12.02
N PHE A 113 -9.81 -2.77 11.95
CA PHE A 113 -8.55 -2.82 11.22
C PHE A 113 -8.73 -2.47 9.72
N ILE A 114 -9.73 -3.06 9.07
CA ILE A 114 -10.03 -2.78 7.66
C ILE A 114 -10.44 -1.32 7.47
N LEU A 115 -11.33 -0.79 8.32
CA LEU A 115 -11.77 0.61 8.24
C LEU A 115 -10.60 1.58 8.49
N GLN A 116 -9.74 1.29 9.46
CA GLN A 116 -8.55 2.07 9.73
C GLN A 116 -7.58 2.06 8.54
N SER A 117 -7.39 0.91 7.88
CA SER A 117 -6.58 0.81 6.67
C SER A 117 -7.11 1.70 5.55
N TYR A 118 -8.42 1.82 5.37
CA TYR A 118 -9.02 2.77 4.42
C TYR A 118 -8.85 4.22 4.85
N GLN A 119 -9.03 4.52 6.15
CA GLN A 119 -8.89 5.88 6.66
C GLN A 119 -7.48 6.42 6.40
N VAL A 120 -6.43 5.66 6.73
CA VAL A 120 -5.05 6.06 6.47
C VAL A 120 -4.83 6.40 4.98
N ARG A 121 -5.30 5.53 4.07
CA ARG A 121 -5.15 5.78 2.62
C ARG A 121 -5.96 6.97 2.14
N PHE A 122 -7.13 7.21 2.73
CA PHE A 122 -7.95 8.38 2.41
C PHE A 122 -7.28 9.67 2.87
N ASP A 123 -6.71 9.69 4.08
CA ASP A 123 -5.98 10.85 4.61
C ASP A 123 -4.74 11.17 3.75
N GLU A 124 -3.95 10.17 3.36
CA GLU A 124 -2.81 10.34 2.42
C GLU A 124 -3.26 10.93 1.06
N MET A 125 -4.40 10.48 0.56
CA MET A 125 -4.96 11.02 -0.68
C MET A 125 -5.39 12.48 -0.53
N LEU A 126 -6.00 12.86 0.58
CA LEU A 126 -6.35 14.25 0.89
C LEU A 126 -5.09 15.13 0.97
N GLU A 127 -4.04 14.68 1.66
CA GLU A 127 -2.76 15.40 1.71
C GLU A 127 -2.14 15.61 0.31
N THR A 128 -2.26 14.59 -0.55
CA THR A 128 -1.79 14.70 -1.94
C THR A 128 -2.61 15.74 -2.71
N ILE A 129 -3.94 15.72 -2.58
CA ILE A 129 -4.84 16.70 -3.20
C ILE A 129 -4.53 18.11 -2.68
N ASP A 130 -4.36 18.28 -1.38
CA ASP A 130 -4.01 19.58 -0.78
C ASP A 130 -2.67 20.10 -1.32
N THR A 131 -1.68 19.21 -1.42
CA THR A 131 -0.37 19.55 -2.00
C THR A 131 -0.51 20.03 -3.46
N LEU A 132 -1.28 19.32 -4.28
CA LEU A 132 -1.48 19.67 -5.69
C LEU A 132 -2.34 20.92 -5.88
N ALA A 133 -3.36 21.11 -5.04
CA ALA A 133 -4.32 22.20 -5.20
C ALA A 133 -3.87 23.52 -4.58
N PHE A 134 -3.17 23.48 -3.44
CA PHE A 134 -2.90 24.67 -2.64
C PHE A 134 -1.42 25.05 -2.55
N MET A 135 -0.48 24.09 -2.72
CA MET A 135 0.95 24.40 -2.68
C MET A 135 1.47 24.88 -4.04
N LYS A 136 2.26 25.96 -4.02
CA LYS A 136 2.99 26.43 -5.20
C LYS A 136 4.15 25.46 -5.55
N MET A 137 4.65 25.54 -6.77
CA MET A 137 5.73 24.67 -7.25
C MET A 137 7.00 24.74 -6.37
N ASP A 138 7.38 25.92 -5.93
CA ASP A 138 8.52 26.15 -5.05
C ASP A 138 8.31 25.53 -3.65
N GLU A 139 7.10 25.58 -3.12
CA GLU A 139 6.72 24.96 -1.84
C GLU A 139 6.72 23.43 -1.96
N ARG A 140 6.22 22.87 -3.07
CA ARG A 140 6.26 21.42 -3.36
C ARG A 140 7.71 20.92 -3.47
N LEU A 141 8.54 21.65 -4.18
CA LEU A 141 9.97 21.34 -4.30
C LEU A 141 10.64 21.37 -2.92
N TYR A 142 10.37 22.39 -2.11
CA TYR A 142 10.91 22.49 -0.75
C TYR A 142 10.48 21.30 0.12
N LYS A 143 9.20 20.96 0.13
CA LYS A 143 8.66 19.79 0.85
C LYS A 143 9.37 18.50 0.41
N TYR A 144 9.47 18.27 -0.90
CA TYR A 144 10.15 17.09 -1.45
C TYR A 144 11.60 16.97 -0.97
N LEU A 145 12.36 18.07 -0.98
CA LEU A 145 13.75 18.09 -0.53
C LEU A 145 13.89 17.79 0.96
N ILE A 146 13.01 18.37 1.79
CA ILE A 146 13.00 18.12 3.25
C ILE A 146 12.67 16.67 3.57
N ASP A 147 11.66 16.11 2.91
CA ASP A 147 11.25 14.73 3.14
C ASP A 147 12.36 13.75 2.67
N HIS A 148 13.05 14.07 1.58
CA HIS A 148 14.20 13.28 1.14
C HIS A 148 15.32 13.28 2.20
N VAL A 149 15.69 14.42 2.76
CA VAL A 149 16.71 14.52 3.80
C VAL A 149 16.31 13.71 5.06
N LYS A 150 15.04 13.77 5.45
CA LYS A 150 14.54 13.01 6.61
C LYS A 150 14.61 11.50 6.41
N LEU A 151 14.24 11.03 5.22
CA LEU A 151 14.18 9.59 4.90
C LEU A 151 15.56 8.98 4.60
N SER A 152 16.40 9.69 3.87
CA SER A 152 17.72 9.18 3.44
C SER A 152 18.85 9.50 4.42
N ALA A 153 18.63 10.39 5.39
CA ALA A 153 19.67 10.98 6.24
C ALA A 153 20.85 11.58 5.44
N SER A 154 20.62 11.92 4.17
CA SER A 154 21.59 12.48 3.22
C SER A 154 21.13 13.86 2.76
N THR A 155 22.08 14.79 2.67
CA THR A 155 21.86 16.13 2.09
C THR A 155 22.17 16.17 0.59
N THR A 156 22.57 15.03 0.02
CA THR A 156 22.88 14.93 -1.41
C THR A 156 21.78 14.13 -2.11
N LEU A 157 21.25 14.70 -3.19
CA LEU A 157 20.20 14.12 -4.01
C LEU A 157 20.79 13.83 -5.41
N GLU A 158 20.91 12.55 -5.77
CA GLU A 158 21.43 12.11 -7.07
C GLU A 158 20.27 11.82 -8.04
N ILE A 159 19.58 12.87 -8.48
CA ILE A 159 18.53 12.79 -9.49
C ILE A 159 18.60 13.97 -10.46
N THR A 160 18.01 13.81 -11.63
CA THR A 160 17.95 14.86 -12.66
C THR A 160 16.88 15.91 -12.35
N HIS A 161 16.99 17.11 -12.93
CA HIS A 161 15.95 18.13 -12.81
C HIS A 161 14.60 17.67 -13.39
N GLN A 162 14.60 16.81 -14.41
CA GLN A 162 13.38 16.23 -14.98
C GLN A 162 12.67 15.29 -13.98
N GLU A 163 13.45 14.46 -13.30
CA GLU A 163 12.89 13.58 -12.25
C GLU A 163 12.37 14.36 -11.06
N ILE A 164 13.03 15.47 -10.66
CA ILE A 164 12.51 16.37 -9.63
C ILE A 164 11.18 16.97 -10.10
N ALA A 165 11.13 17.53 -11.31
CA ALA A 165 9.90 18.10 -11.86
C ALA A 165 8.75 17.08 -11.86
N PHE A 166 9.00 15.85 -12.31
CA PHE A 166 8.00 14.77 -12.30
C PHE A 166 7.51 14.41 -10.89
N LYS A 167 8.39 14.41 -9.89
CA LYS A 167 8.05 14.07 -8.50
C LYS A 167 7.40 15.23 -7.72
N THR A 168 7.44 16.44 -8.25
CA THR A 168 6.85 17.63 -7.64
C THR A 168 5.61 18.14 -8.40
N THR A 169 5.26 17.51 -9.52
CA THR A 169 4.03 17.78 -10.27
C THR A 169 2.86 17.02 -9.69
#